data_09d142280fbf824d746364115bf09341
#
_entry.id   09d142280fbf824d746364115bf09341
#
_cell.length_a   1.000
_cell.length_b   1.000
_cell.length_c   1.000
_cell.angle_alpha   90.00
_cell.angle_beta   90.00
_cell.angle_gamma   90.00
#
_symmetry.space_group_name_H-M   'P 1'
#
loop_
_entity.id
_entity.type
_entity.pdbx_description
1 polymer ?
#
loop_
_entity_poly.entity_id
_entity_poly.type
_entity_poly.pdbx_seq_one_letter_code
_entity_poly.pdbx_strand_id
1 'polypeptide(L)'
;MRNRFSVLVAAAALAATLPAQGSTPGVAVGSGQYSIGISGIVPVICRASVDATIISPSVGEVSLGALNEFCNSPGGYEVYADYSPAFAGASLVVDGARVPLSQSGTTRVSGSSNAAINARSLALDLPEGVSGGNISFRIVAL
;
A
#
# COMPACT_ATOMS: atom_id res chain seq x y z
N MET A 1 50.51 42.03 -89.09
CA MET A 1 50.73 43.27 -88.34
C MET A 1 50.23 43.05 -86.94
N ARG A 2 51.12 42.69 -86.08
CA ARG A 2 51.74 43.44 -84.98
C ARG A 2 50.71 44.17 -84.11
N ASN A 3 50.48 43.65 -82.89
CA ASN A 3 50.83 44.42 -81.69
C ASN A 3 50.83 43.54 -80.42
N ARG A 4 51.96 43.57 -79.79
CA ARG A 4 52.22 43.03 -78.50
C ARG A 4 51.76 44.02 -77.43
N PHE A 5 51.00 43.61 -76.53
CA PHE A 5 50.86 44.33 -75.27
C PHE A 5 51.10 43.38 -74.09
N SER A 6 52.22 43.60 -73.48
CA SER A 6 52.61 43.02 -72.22
C SER A 6 51.82 43.70 -71.12
N VAL A 7 51.09 42.93 -70.34
CA VAL A 7 50.44 43.40 -69.11
C VAL A 7 51.11 42.70 -67.95
N LEU A 8 51.80 43.47 -67.16
CA LEU A 8 52.39 43.13 -65.91
C LEU A 8 51.25 42.95 -64.91
N VAL A 9 51.13 41.71 -64.39
CA VAL A 9 50.23 41.43 -63.28
C VAL A 9 51.03 41.52 -61.96
N ALA A 10 50.74 42.57 -61.20
CA ALA A 10 51.26 42.73 -59.84
C ALA A 10 50.49 41.75 -58.89
N ALA A 11 51.25 40.87 -58.33
CA ALA A 11 50.72 39.99 -57.30
C ALA A 11 50.62 40.76 -55.94
N ALA A 12 49.43 41.12 -55.55
CA ALA A 12 49.15 41.61 -54.21
C ALA A 12 48.93 40.41 -53.23
N ALA A 13 49.88 40.22 -52.35
CA ALA A 13 49.75 39.26 -51.28
C ALA A 13 48.77 39.78 -50.18
N LEU A 14 47.57 39.31 -50.19
CA LEU A 14 46.64 39.51 -49.05
C LEU A 14 47.03 38.59 -47.92
N ALA A 15 47.60 39.12 -46.84
CA ALA A 15 47.79 38.48 -45.62
C ALA A 15 46.39 38.30 -44.91
N ALA A 16 45.82 37.11 -44.99
CA ALA A 16 44.63 36.77 -44.28
C ALA A 16 44.97 36.62 -42.77
N THR A 17 44.63 37.63 -41.98
CA THR A 17 44.64 37.55 -40.55
C THR A 17 43.43 36.68 -40.14
N LEU A 18 43.70 35.44 -39.82
CA LEU A 18 42.70 34.53 -39.18
C LEU A 18 42.38 35.10 -37.79
N PRO A 19 41.09 35.39 -37.47
CA PRO A 19 40.75 35.72 -36.12
C PRO A 19 40.96 34.43 -35.29
N ALA A 20 41.80 34.50 -34.25
CA ALA A 20 41.90 33.48 -33.25
C ALA A 20 40.54 33.40 -32.57
N GLN A 21 39.76 32.41 -32.95
CA GLN A 21 38.58 32.04 -32.20
C GLN A 21 39.05 31.48 -30.85
N GLY A 22 39.08 32.34 -29.86
CA GLY A 22 39.19 31.91 -28.48
C GLY A 22 38.02 30.99 -28.20
N SER A 23 38.29 29.70 -28.17
CA SER A 23 37.37 28.75 -27.61
C SER A 23 37.25 29.06 -26.11
N THR A 24 36.31 29.93 -25.75
CA THR A 24 35.81 29.90 -24.38
C THR A 24 35.35 28.47 -24.16
N PRO A 25 35.81 27.78 -23.10
CA PRO A 25 35.20 26.56 -22.72
C PRO A 25 33.76 26.92 -22.27
N GLY A 26 32.88 27.02 -23.24
CA GLY A 26 31.47 27.03 -22.95
C GLY A 26 31.18 25.71 -22.25
N VAL A 27 30.99 25.78 -20.93
CA VAL A 27 30.29 24.72 -20.27
C VAL A 27 28.96 24.63 -20.99
N ALA A 28 28.87 23.71 -21.94
CA ALA A 28 27.60 23.31 -22.49
C ALA A 28 26.82 22.77 -21.29
N VAL A 29 26.03 23.66 -20.69
CA VAL A 29 24.94 23.22 -19.82
C VAL A 29 23.98 22.54 -20.79
N GLY A 30 24.33 21.30 -21.14
CA GLY A 30 23.40 20.43 -21.81
C GLY A 30 22.16 20.43 -20.92
N SER A 31 21.01 20.65 -21.52
CA SER A 31 19.73 20.42 -20.88
C SER A 31 19.62 18.91 -20.60
N GLY A 32 20.51 18.42 -19.71
CA GLY A 32 20.48 17.08 -19.22
C GLY A 32 19.22 16.96 -18.38
N GLN A 33 18.20 16.35 -18.94
CA GLN A 33 17.09 15.89 -18.14
C GLN A 33 17.64 14.84 -17.19
N TYR A 34 17.90 15.24 -15.97
CA TYR A 34 18.22 14.32 -14.91
C TYR A 34 16.89 13.72 -14.41
N SER A 35 16.64 12.46 -14.69
CA SER A 35 15.56 11.73 -14.06
C SER A 35 16.08 11.05 -12.79
N ILE A 36 15.49 11.39 -11.65
CA ILE A 36 15.74 10.69 -10.41
C ILE A 36 14.63 9.65 -10.26
N GLY A 37 14.99 8.38 -10.38
CA GLY A 37 14.08 7.29 -10.07
C GLY A 37 14.02 7.11 -8.55
N ILE A 38 12.82 7.29 -7.96
CA ILE A 38 12.55 6.96 -6.57
C ILE A 38 11.72 5.68 -6.58
N SER A 39 12.21 4.63 -5.93
CA SER A 39 11.46 3.40 -5.69
C SER A 39 11.26 3.21 -4.20
N GLY A 40 10.06 2.78 -3.82
CA GLY A 40 9.72 2.46 -2.44
C GLY A 40 8.87 1.20 -2.38
N ILE A 41 9.03 0.43 -1.32
CA ILE A 41 8.19 -0.74 -1.03
C ILE A 41 7.33 -0.38 0.17
N VAL A 42 6.00 -0.47 0.02
CA VAL A 42 5.06 -0.36 1.12
C VAL A 42 4.68 -1.77 1.55
N PRO A 43 5.08 -2.21 2.76
CA PRO A 43 4.69 -3.52 3.24
C PRO A 43 3.18 -3.60 3.46
N VAL A 44 2.59 -4.76 3.18
CA VAL A 44 1.20 -5.04 3.57
C VAL A 44 1.17 -5.26 5.07
N ILE A 45 0.35 -4.46 5.76
CA ILE A 45 0.14 -4.54 7.21
C ILE A 45 -1.35 -4.69 7.44
N CYS A 46 -1.72 -5.75 8.15
CA CYS A 46 -3.10 -6.00 8.56
C CYS A 46 -3.16 -6.28 10.06
N ARG A 47 -4.14 -5.72 10.75
CA ARG A 47 -4.37 -5.89 12.19
C ARG A 47 -5.84 -5.98 12.48
N ALA A 48 -6.21 -6.93 13.34
CA ALA A 48 -7.52 -7.01 13.95
C ALA A 48 -7.34 -6.96 15.48
N SER A 49 -8.18 -6.19 16.16
CA SER A 49 -8.18 -6.10 17.62
C SER A 49 -9.61 -5.88 18.14
N VAL A 50 -9.86 -6.30 19.36
CA VAL A 50 -11.14 -6.14 20.05
C VAL A 50 -10.92 -5.38 21.35
N ASP A 51 -11.88 -4.55 21.73
CA ASP A 51 -11.77 -3.71 22.92
C ASP A 51 -11.81 -4.54 24.21
N ALA A 52 -12.68 -5.55 24.27
CA ALA A 52 -12.77 -6.41 25.45
C ALA A 52 -11.81 -7.60 25.36
N THR A 53 -10.91 -7.70 26.32
CA THR A 53 -9.95 -8.82 26.42
C THR A 53 -10.41 -9.90 27.42
N ILE A 54 -11.23 -9.55 28.41
CA ILE A 54 -11.77 -10.44 29.41
C ILE A 54 -13.25 -10.08 29.62
N ILE A 55 -14.12 -11.07 29.49
CA ILE A 55 -15.54 -10.94 29.77
C ILE A 55 -15.98 -12.03 30.72
N SER A 56 -16.96 -11.71 31.58
CA SER A 56 -17.66 -12.72 32.36
C SER A 56 -18.71 -13.38 31.48
N PRO A 57 -18.69 -14.71 31.29
CA PRO A 57 -19.69 -15.40 30.49
C PRO A 57 -21.06 -15.27 31.16
N SER A 58 -22.04 -14.83 30.39
CA SER A 58 -23.46 -14.86 30.79
C SER A 58 -24.27 -15.36 29.60
N VAL A 59 -25.37 -16.05 29.87
CA VAL A 59 -26.30 -16.51 28.83
C VAL A 59 -26.86 -15.31 28.09
N GLY A 60 -26.94 -15.43 26.77
CA GLY A 60 -27.40 -14.38 25.89
C GLY A 60 -26.26 -13.53 25.32
N GLU A 61 -26.62 -12.35 24.86
CA GLU A 61 -25.71 -11.45 24.15
C GLU A 61 -24.85 -10.64 25.12
N VAL A 62 -23.53 -10.78 24.98
CA VAL A 62 -22.53 -10.03 25.75
C VAL A 62 -21.70 -9.17 24.78
N SER A 63 -21.68 -7.87 25.02
CA SER A 63 -20.89 -6.95 24.20
C SER A 63 -19.40 -7.17 24.39
N LEU A 64 -18.66 -7.24 23.28
CA LEU A 64 -17.19 -7.27 23.22
C LEU A 64 -16.61 -5.91 22.85
N GLY A 65 -17.44 -4.88 22.66
CA GLY A 65 -17.02 -3.57 22.19
C GLY A 65 -16.91 -3.51 20.68
N ALA A 66 -15.82 -2.92 20.17
CA ALA A 66 -15.56 -2.83 18.74
C ALA A 66 -14.52 -3.84 18.29
N LEU A 67 -14.77 -4.44 17.13
CA LEU A 67 -13.77 -5.14 16.33
C LEU A 67 -13.12 -4.09 15.40
N ASN A 68 -11.89 -3.72 15.72
CA ASN A 68 -11.12 -2.74 14.96
C ASN A 68 -10.28 -3.48 13.92
N GLU A 69 -10.49 -3.14 12.66
CA GLU A 69 -9.85 -3.76 11.50
C GLU A 69 -9.03 -2.71 10.75
N PHE A 70 -7.78 -3.01 10.50
CA PHE A 70 -6.89 -2.21 9.65
C PHE A 70 -6.19 -3.14 8.67
N CYS A 71 -6.26 -2.84 7.38
CA CYS A 71 -5.44 -3.52 6.38
C CYS A 71 -5.20 -2.63 5.17
N ASN A 72 -3.94 -2.51 4.75
CA ASN A 72 -3.54 -1.73 3.57
C ASN A 72 -3.37 -2.59 2.30
N SER A 73 -3.84 -3.86 2.31
CA SER A 73 -3.80 -4.70 1.11
C SER A 73 -4.73 -4.18 0.01
N PRO A 74 -4.24 -3.93 -1.21
CA PRO A 74 -5.09 -3.51 -2.32
C PRO A 74 -6.15 -4.55 -2.71
N GLY A 75 -5.86 -5.84 -2.49
CA GLY A 75 -6.78 -6.95 -2.75
C GLY A 75 -7.85 -7.13 -1.68
N GLY A 76 -7.75 -6.36 -0.58
CA GLY A 76 -8.65 -6.50 0.55
C GLY A 76 -8.16 -7.48 1.61
N TYR A 77 -9.09 -7.92 2.45
CA TYR A 77 -8.78 -8.80 3.57
C TYR A 77 -10.02 -9.56 4.05
N GLU A 78 -9.77 -10.61 4.81
CA GLU A 78 -10.78 -11.35 5.57
C GLU A 78 -10.37 -11.43 7.04
N VAL A 79 -11.37 -11.34 7.93
CA VAL A 79 -11.19 -11.50 9.37
C VAL A 79 -11.85 -12.80 9.83
N TYR A 80 -11.09 -13.57 10.57
CA TYR A 80 -11.51 -14.84 11.14
C TYR A 80 -11.47 -14.77 12.65
N ALA A 81 -12.48 -15.36 13.27
CA ALA A 81 -12.48 -15.72 14.69
C ALA A 81 -11.97 -17.16 14.84
N ASP A 82 -10.95 -17.35 15.68
CA ASP A 82 -10.46 -18.64 16.10
C ASP A 82 -10.85 -18.83 17.58
N TYR A 83 -11.53 -19.91 17.93
CA TYR A 83 -12.16 -20.09 19.23
C TYR A 83 -12.05 -21.52 19.74
N SER A 84 -12.17 -21.65 21.07
CA SER A 84 -12.18 -22.96 21.72
C SER A 84 -13.47 -23.71 21.41
N PRO A 85 -13.44 -25.07 21.45
CA PRO A 85 -14.63 -25.89 21.20
C PRO A 85 -15.82 -25.59 22.13
N ALA A 86 -15.58 -24.98 23.30
CA ALA A 86 -16.62 -24.56 24.22
C ALA A 86 -17.61 -23.55 23.60
N PHE A 87 -17.19 -22.81 22.58
CA PHE A 87 -18.04 -21.86 21.86
C PHE A 87 -18.74 -22.47 20.63
N ALA A 88 -18.60 -23.77 20.40
CA ALA A 88 -19.34 -24.43 19.32
C ALA A 88 -20.86 -24.32 19.62
N GLY A 89 -21.61 -23.73 18.68
CA GLY A 89 -23.05 -23.43 18.86
C GLY A 89 -23.36 -22.03 19.41
N ALA A 90 -22.37 -21.28 19.86
CA ALA A 90 -22.51 -19.84 20.08
C ALA A 90 -22.59 -19.06 18.76
N SER A 91 -22.86 -17.77 18.82
CA SER A 91 -22.82 -16.88 17.65
C SER A 91 -22.09 -15.59 17.98
N LEU A 92 -21.33 -15.08 17.02
CA LEU A 92 -20.89 -13.69 17.03
C LEU A 92 -21.93 -12.79 16.37
N VAL A 93 -22.15 -11.64 16.96
CA VAL A 93 -22.99 -10.59 16.37
C VAL A 93 -22.07 -9.46 15.93
N VAL A 94 -21.96 -9.26 14.60
CA VAL A 94 -21.09 -8.27 13.98
C VAL A 94 -21.97 -7.26 13.27
N ASP A 95 -21.97 -6.01 13.69
CA ASP A 95 -22.85 -4.94 13.17
C ASP A 95 -24.34 -5.37 13.16
N GLY A 96 -24.77 -6.15 14.16
CA GLY A 96 -26.13 -6.69 14.26
C GLY A 96 -26.36 -7.96 13.43
N ALA A 97 -25.43 -8.37 12.59
CA ALA A 97 -25.53 -9.63 11.84
C ALA A 97 -25.00 -10.81 12.65
N ARG A 98 -25.82 -11.86 12.77
CA ARG A 98 -25.47 -13.06 13.53
C ARG A 98 -24.63 -14.01 12.69
N VAL A 99 -23.44 -14.35 13.17
CA VAL A 99 -22.48 -15.28 12.54
C VAL A 99 -22.33 -16.50 13.45
N PRO A 100 -22.87 -17.66 13.10
CA PRO A 100 -22.79 -18.87 13.93
C PRO A 100 -21.35 -19.39 13.99
N LEU A 101 -20.92 -19.80 15.16
CA LEU A 101 -19.62 -20.43 15.39
C LEU A 101 -19.72 -21.93 15.13
N SER A 102 -18.92 -22.41 14.18
CA SER A 102 -18.92 -23.82 13.77
C SER A 102 -18.10 -24.70 14.73
N GLN A 103 -18.22 -26.02 14.58
CA GLN A 103 -17.37 -26.94 15.32
C GLN A 103 -15.91 -26.99 14.84
N SER A 104 -15.61 -26.37 13.75
CA SER A 104 -14.24 -26.34 13.20
C SER A 104 -13.26 -25.49 14.03
N GLY A 105 -13.76 -24.67 14.96
CA GLY A 105 -12.95 -23.77 15.79
C GLY A 105 -12.49 -22.50 15.08
N THR A 106 -12.91 -22.27 13.83
CA THR A 106 -12.63 -21.05 13.08
C THR A 106 -13.83 -20.66 12.22
N THR A 107 -14.12 -19.37 12.13
CA THR A 107 -15.24 -18.85 11.33
C THR A 107 -14.86 -17.47 10.78
N ARG A 108 -15.15 -17.22 9.49
CA ARG A 108 -15.00 -15.88 8.91
C ARG A 108 -16.10 -14.97 9.46
N VAL A 109 -15.72 -13.79 9.97
CA VAL A 109 -16.63 -12.86 10.65
C VAL A 109 -16.83 -11.55 9.91
N SER A 110 -15.84 -11.12 9.15
CA SER A 110 -15.92 -9.90 8.36
C SER A 110 -14.92 -9.91 7.21
N GLY A 111 -14.84 -8.81 6.44
CA GLY A 111 -13.86 -8.61 5.41
C GLY A 111 -14.14 -7.37 4.57
N SER A 112 -13.19 -7.06 3.68
CA SER A 112 -13.27 -5.98 2.71
C SER A 112 -12.63 -6.41 1.40
N SER A 113 -13.13 -5.92 0.29
CA SER A 113 -12.55 -6.17 -1.05
C SER A 113 -11.42 -5.20 -1.44
N ASN A 114 -11.05 -4.30 -0.54
CA ASN A 114 -10.00 -3.30 -0.74
C ASN A 114 -9.36 -2.94 0.61
N ALA A 115 -8.28 -2.16 0.55
CA ALA A 115 -7.67 -1.58 1.75
C ALA A 115 -8.71 -0.76 2.52
N ALA A 116 -8.80 -0.99 3.84
CA ALA A 116 -9.79 -0.31 4.68
C ALA A 116 -9.37 -0.22 6.15
N ILE A 117 -10.01 0.72 6.83
CA ILE A 117 -10.02 0.85 8.29
C ILE A 117 -11.49 0.80 8.70
N ASN A 118 -11.86 -0.19 9.48
CA ASN A 118 -13.23 -0.40 9.94
C ASN A 118 -13.26 -0.58 11.46
N ALA A 119 -14.34 -0.12 12.08
CA ALA A 119 -14.69 -0.45 13.45
C ALA A 119 -16.12 -0.99 13.43
N ARG A 120 -16.29 -2.25 13.83
CA ARG A 120 -17.58 -2.94 13.80
C ARG A 120 -18.04 -3.23 15.23
N SER A 121 -19.31 -3.05 15.50
CA SER A 121 -19.86 -3.51 16.78
C SER A 121 -19.74 -5.03 16.87
N LEU A 122 -19.27 -5.51 18.01
CA LEU A 122 -19.07 -6.92 18.25
C LEU A 122 -19.72 -7.36 19.55
N ALA A 123 -20.50 -8.42 19.48
CA ALA A 123 -21.03 -9.11 20.65
C ALA A 123 -20.93 -10.61 20.47
N LEU A 124 -20.95 -11.34 21.58
CA LEU A 124 -20.96 -12.79 21.64
C LEU A 124 -22.28 -13.23 22.26
N ASP A 125 -23.04 -14.04 21.54
CA ASP A 125 -24.27 -14.63 21.98
C ASP A 125 -24.00 -16.07 22.42
N LEU A 126 -24.14 -16.31 23.73
CA LEU A 126 -23.81 -17.57 24.38
C LEU A 126 -25.06 -18.39 24.70
N PRO A 127 -25.14 -19.63 24.25
CA PRO A 127 -26.20 -20.55 24.67
C PRO A 127 -26.04 -20.97 26.15
N GLU A 128 -27.08 -21.54 26.72
CA GLU A 128 -27.01 -22.13 28.05
C GLU A 128 -25.93 -23.23 28.17
N GLY A 129 -25.24 -23.26 29.28
CA GLY A 129 -24.22 -24.28 29.58
C GLY A 129 -22.80 -23.93 29.15
N VAL A 130 -22.60 -22.83 28.47
CA VAL A 130 -21.23 -22.31 28.15
C VAL A 130 -20.71 -21.55 29.35
N SER A 131 -19.64 -22.06 29.96
CA SER A 131 -19.05 -21.49 31.18
C SER A 131 -17.77 -20.69 30.93
N GLY A 132 -17.25 -20.63 29.69
CA GLY A 132 -16.07 -19.88 29.30
C GLY A 132 -15.34 -20.49 28.12
N GLY A 133 -14.37 -19.77 27.63
CA GLY A 133 -13.54 -20.17 26.48
C GLY A 133 -12.64 -19.03 26.03
N ASN A 134 -11.83 -19.30 25.03
CA ASN A 134 -10.96 -18.32 24.38
C ASN A 134 -11.47 -18.05 22.97
N ILE A 135 -11.44 -16.77 22.58
CA ILE A 135 -11.68 -16.33 21.21
C ILE A 135 -10.60 -15.33 20.84
N SER A 136 -10.06 -15.48 19.65
CA SER A 136 -9.09 -14.55 19.09
C SER A 136 -9.45 -14.20 17.66
N PHE A 137 -8.97 -13.07 17.19
CA PHE A 137 -9.25 -12.60 15.84
C PHE A 137 -7.94 -12.49 15.06
N ARG A 138 -7.95 -13.02 13.86
CA ARG A 138 -6.86 -12.86 12.90
C ARG A 138 -7.38 -12.29 11.60
N ILE A 139 -6.54 -11.53 10.93
CA ILE A 139 -6.83 -10.91 9.64
C ILE A 139 -5.87 -11.48 8.59
N VAL A 140 -6.41 -11.79 7.42
CA VAL A 140 -5.68 -12.34 6.29
C VAL A 140 -5.81 -11.37 5.13
N ALA A 141 -4.67 -10.87 4.63
CA ALA A 141 -4.64 -10.06 3.40
C ALA A 141 -4.95 -10.93 2.18
N LEU A 142 -5.65 -10.37 1.21
CA LEU A 142 -5.99 -10.98 -0.07
C LEU A 142 -5.13 -10.43 -1.20
#